data_f1805b1867612ea3c41016578e9dfed6
#
_entry.id   f1805b1867612ea3c41016578e9dfed6
#
_cell.length_a   1.000
_cell.length_b   1.000
_cell.length_c   1.000
_cell.angle_alpha   90.00
_cell.angle_beta   90.00
_cell.angle_gamma   90.00
#
_symmetry.space_group_name_H-M   'P 1'
#
loop_
_entity.id
_entity.type
_entity.pdbx_description
1 polymer ?
#
loop_
_entity_poly.entity_id
_entity_poly.type
_entity_poly.pdbx_seq_one_letter_code
_entity_poly.pdbx_strand_id
1 'polypeptide(L)'
;MGKTPVFANQYYHFFNRGVNYEDIFFNQGNWNFFLQRLSKYFKTEYVDIVAYCLMPNHYHLLVYTKIDEVSHSVMQPFCTSYTKAINKQQGRVGSLF
;
A
#
# COMPACT_ATOMS: atom_id res chain seq x y z
N MET A 1 -17.20 -9.75 2.29
CA MET A 1 -17.39 -8.32 2.15
C MET A 1 -17.11 -7.88 0.72
N GLY A 2 -18.03 -7.13 0.15
CA GLY A 2 -17.85 -6.59 -1.19
C GLY A 2 -16.80 -5.50 -1.22
N LYS A 3 -16.06 -5.43 -2.31
CA LYS A 3 -15.11 -4.35 -2.56
C LYS A 3 -15.69 -3.42 -3.62
N THR A 4 -15.43 -2.13 -3.46
CA THR A 4 -15.76 -1.15 -4.49
C THR A 4 -14.91 -1.44 -5.73
N PRO A 5 -15.51 -1.61 -6.91
CA PRO A 5 -14.74 -1.82 -8.13
C PRO A 5 -13.83 -0.61 -8.40
N VAL A 6 -12.64 -0.90 -8.94
CA VAL A 6 -11.67 0.13 -9.33
C VAL A 6 -11.50 0.04 -10.84
N PHE A 7 -11.82 1.13 -11.52
CA PHE A 7 -11.80 1.20 -12.99
C PHE A 7 -10.59 1.98 -13.49
N ALA A 8 -10.21 1.75 -14.73
CA ALA A 8 -9.17 2.50 -15.39
C ALA A 8 -9.56 3.96 -15.62
N ASN A 9 -8.55 4.82 -15.77
CA ASN A 9 -8.69 6.23 -16.13
C ASN A 9 -9.49 7.03 -15.11
N GLN A 10 -9.25 6.75 -13.83
CA GLN A 10 -9.90 7.40 -12.70
C GLN A 10 -8.89 7.76 -11.65
N TYR A 11 -9.20 8.76 -10.83
CA TYR A 11 -8.45 9.06 -9.63
C TYR A 11 -9.06 8.32 -8.46
N TYR A 12 -8.21 7.76 -7.59
CA TYR A 12 -8.64 7.10 -6.35
C TYR A 12 -7.75 7.51 -5.20
N HIS A 13 -8.34 7.53 -4.03
CA HIS A 13 -7.62 7.69 -2.78
C HIS A 13 -7.57 6.33 -2.10
N PHE A 14 -6.39 5.72 -2.05
CA PHE A 14 -6.15 4.50 -1.31
C PHE A 14 -5.54 4.85 0.05
N PHE A 15 -6.01 4.20 1.08
CA PHE A 15 -5.43 4.37 2.40
C PHE A 15 -5.54 3.08 3.19
N ASN A 16 -4.65 2.93 4.18
CA ASN A 16 -4.69 1.82 5.11
C ASN A 16 -4.17 2.27 6.46
N ARG A 17 -4.65 1.64 7.50
CA ARG A 17 -4.22 1.89 8.86
C ARG A 17 -3.80 0.58 9.52
N GLY A 18 -2.82 0.66 10.41
CA GLY A 18 -2.37 -0.49 11.18
C GLY A 18 -3.51 -1.09 11.99
N VAL A 19 -3.55 -2.43 12.06
CA VAL A 19 -4.51 -3.14 12.88
C VAL A 19 -4.40 -2.63 14.33
N ASN A 20 -5.53 -2.41 14.98
CA ASN A 20 -5.61 -1.86 16.34
C ASN A 20 -4.87 -0.51 16.48
N TYR A 21 -4.80 0.28 15.41
CA TYR A 21 -4.09 1.57 15.38
C TYR A 21 -2.59 1.45 15.65
N GLU A 22 -2.02 0.25 15.53
CA GLU A 22 -0.60 0.03 15.74
C GLU A 22 0.22 0.61 14.60
N ASP A 23 1.49 0.89 14.87
CA ASP A 23 2.41 1.39 13.87
C ASP A 23 2.60 0.38 12.74
N ILE A 24 2.78 0.92 11.53
CA ILE A 24 3.15 0.15 10.35
C ILE A 24 4.56 0.50 9.87
N PHE A 25 5.11 1.59 10.39
CA PHE A 25 6.51 1.98 10.19
C PHE A 25 7.18 2.06 11.56
N PHE A 26 8.22 1.29 11.76
CA PHE A 26 8.89 1.16 13.05
C PHE A 26 10.24 1.86 13.09
N ASN A 27 10.82 2.14 11.93
CA ASN A 27 12.12 2.81 11.82
C ASN A 27 12.28 3.42 10.43
N GLN A 28 13.36 4.18 10.23
CA GLN A 28 13.63 4.84 8.94
C GLN A 28 13.74 3.84 7.79
N GLY A 29 14.30 2.67 8.04
CA GLY A 29 14.42 1.63 7.01
C GLY A 29 13.06 1.18 6.49
N ASN A 30 12.04 1.16 7.34
CA ASN A 30 10.68 0.79 6.92
C ASN A 30 10.07 1.82 5.95
N TRP A 31 10.30 3.12 6.18
CA TRP A 31 9.85 4.16 5.26
C TRP A 31 10.50 3.97 3.89
N ASN A 32 11.80 3.76 3.87
CA ASN A 32 12.54 3.57 2.62
C ASN A 32 12.08 2.30 1.91
N PHE A 33 11.87 1.23 2.64
CA PHE A 33 11.41 -0.05 2.09
C PHE A 33 10.00 0.08 1.49
N PHE A 34 9.10 0.78 2.19
CA PHE A 34 7.75 1.02 1.69
C PHE A 34 7.78 1.75 0.35
N LEU A 35 8.55 2.83 0.25
CA LEU A 35 8.68 3.59 -0.99
C LEU A 35 9.29 2.75 -2.12
N GLN A 36 10.27 1.91 -1.79
CA GLN A 36 10.86 0.99 -2.75
C GLN A 36 9.82 -0.02 -3.27
N ARG A 37 8.98 -0.55 -2.38
CA ARG A 37 7.91 -1.47 -2.77
C ARG A 37 6.83 -0.79 -3.58
N LEU A 38 6.49 0.47 -3.27
CA LEU A 38 5.61 1.26 -4.11
C LEU A 38 6.13 1.31 -5.55
N SER A 39 7.40 1.66 -5.70
CA SER A 39 8.03 1.74 -7.03
C SER A 39 8.00 0.40 -7.74
N LYS A 40 8.16 -0.69 -7.03
CA LYS A 40 8.15 -2.03 -7.62
C LYS A 40 6.78 -2.45 -8.12
N TYR A 41 5.73 -2.19 -7.35
CA TYR A 41 4.39 -2.70 -7.65
C TYR A 41 3.52 -1.71 -8.41
N PHE A 42 3.72 -0.41 -8.19
CA PHE A 42 2.93 0.65 -8.85
C PHE A 42 3.63 1.07 -10.14
N LYS A 43 3.70 0.15 -11.10
CA LYS A 43 4.34 0.44 -12.38
C LYS A 43 3.51 1.45 -13.17
N THR A 44 4.19 2.33 -13.88
CA THR A 44 3.54 3.43 -14.62
C THR A 44 2.62 2.96 -15.73
N GLU A 45 2.81 1.75 -16.24
CA GLU A 45 1.88 1.18 -17.21
C GLU A 45 0.52 0.81 -16.59
N TYR A 46 0.44 0.68 -15.26
CA TYR A 46 -0.78 0.32 -14.55
C TYR A 46 -1.41 1.47 -13.80
N VAL A 47 -0.59 2.32 -13.18
CA VAL A 47 -1.06 3.33 -12.25
C VAL A 47 0.01 4.39 -12.02
N ASP A 48 -0.39 5.65 -11.92
CA ASP A 48 0.48 6.74 -11.48
C ASP A 48 0.21 7.07 -10.03
N ILE A 49 1.25 7.25 -9.24
CA ILE A 49 1.13 7.82 -7.90
C ILE A 49 1.24 9.33 -8.05
N VAL A 50 0.14 10.02 -7.77
CA VAL A 50 0.06 11.48 -7.90
C VAL A 50 0.60 12.16 -6.65
N ALA A 51 0.27 11.64 -5.48
CA ALA A 51 0.71 12.16 -4.20
C ALA A 51 0.63 11.06 -3.14
N TYR A 52 1.38 11.22 -2.06
CA TYR A 52 1.30 10.30 -0.93
C TYR A 52 1.55 11.02 0.38
N CYS A 53 1.06 10.44 1.46
CA CYS A 53 1.33 10.89 2.82
C CYS A 53 1.55 9.67 3.69
N LEU A 54 2.69 9.59 4.37
CA LEU A 54 3.06 8.47 5.22
C LEU A 54 3.10 8.93 6.66
N MET A 55 2.31 8.27 7.50
CA MET A 55 2.27 8.52 8.95
C MET A 55 2.65 7.23 9.68
N PRO A 56 3.09 7.30 10.94
CA PRO A 56 3.58 6.09 11.63
C PRO A 56 2.63 4.91 11.59
N ASN A 57 1.33 5.13 11.64
CA ASN A 57 0.35 4.04 11.71
C ASN A 57 -0.63 4.00 10.55
N HIS A 58 -0.44 4.82 9.52
CA HIS A 58 -1.31 4.79 8.33
C HIS A 58 -0.64 5.48 7.16
N TYR A 59 -1.21 5.28 5.96
CA TYR A 59 -0.75 5.97 4.76
C TYR A 59 -1.92 6.34 3.86
N HIS A 60 -1.70 7.34 3.02
CA HIS A 60 -2.63 7.79 1.99
C HIS A 60 -1.90 7.86 0.66
N LEU A 61 -2.53 7.34 -0.39
CA LEU A 61 -2.03 7.42 -1.76
C LEU A 61 -3.12 8.00 -2.64
N LEU A 62 -2.80 9.06 -3.37
CA LEU A 62 -3.65 9.55 -4.45
C LEU A 62 -3.08 8.99 -5.74
N VAL A 63 -3.88 8.24 -6.48
CA VAL A 63 -3.42 7.54 -7.68
C VAL A 63 -4.33 7.84 -8.87
N TYR A 64 -3.77 7.73 -10.07
CA TYR A 64 -4.51 7.72 -11.31
C TYR A 64 -4.34 6.35 -11.96
N THR A 65 -5.44 5.65 -12.20
CA THR A 65 -5.42 4.28 -12.73
C THR A 65 -5.37 4.28 -14.24
N LYS A 66 -4.68 3.29 -14.79
CA LYS A 66 -4.58 3.07 -16.24
C LYS A 66 -5.14 1.72 -16.66
N ILE A 67 -5.40 0.85 -15.69
CA ILE A 67 -6.03 -0.47 -15.90
C ILE A 67 -7.14 -0.64 -14.89
N ASP A 68 -8.06 -1.56 -15.20
CA ASP A 68 -9.09 -1.97 -14.24
C ASP A 68 -8.46 -2.84 -13.15
N GLU A 69 -9.12 -2.92 -12.00
CA GLU A 69 -8.78 -3.83 -10.91
C GLU A 69 -7.39 -3.58 -10.31
N VAL A 70 -6.95 -2.32 -10.26
CA VAL A 70 -5.67 -1.96 -9.64
C VAL A 70 -5.62 -2.39 -8.18
N SER A 71 -6.74 -2.33 -7.46
CA SER A 71 -6.77 -2.76 -6.07
C SER A 71 -6.38 -4.22 -5.91
N HIS A 72 -6.82 -5.08 -6.83
CA HIS A 72 -6.50 -6.51 -6.80
C HIS A 72 -5.13 -6.81 -7.40
N SER A 73 -4.79 -6.16 -8.52
CA SER A 73 -3.57 -6.48 -9.27
C SER A 73 -2.32 -5.81 -8.70
N VAL A 74 -2.46 -4.66 -8.05
CA VAL A 74 -1.33 -3.83 -7.60
C VAL A 74 -1.34 -3.66 -6.09
N MET A 75 -2.44 -3.16 -5.50
CA MET A 75 -2.51 -2.86 -4.07
C MET A 75 -2.37 -4.10 -3.21
N GLN A 76 -3.08 -5.17 -3.53
CA GLN A 76 -3.06 -6.38 -2.71
C GLN A 76 -1.67 -7.04 -2.66
N PRO A 77 -0.99 -7.27 -3.78
CA PRO A 77 0.38 -7.79 -3.75
C PRO A 77 1.34 -6.85 -3.01
N PHE A 78 1.20 -5.55 -3.19
CA PHE A 78 2.01 -4.56 -2.50
C PHE A 78 1.84 -4.65 -0.98
N CYS A 79 0.61 -4.64 -0.49
CA CYS A 79 0.32 -4.75 0.94
C CYS A 79 0.82 -6.07 1.53
N THR A 80 0.64 -7.16 0.80
CA THR A 80 1.13 -8.48 1.23
C THR A 80 2.65 -8.50 1.34
N SER A 81 3.35 -7.94 0.35
CA SER A 81 4.80 -7.88 0.35
C SER A 81 5.34 -7.08 1.55
N TYR A 82 4.74 -5.92 1.80
CA TYR A 82 5.14 -5.08 2.92
C TYR A 82 4.85 -5.76 4.25
N THR A 83 3.66 -6.33 4.41
CA THR A 83 3.25 -7.02 5.65
C THR A 83 4.19 -8.18 5.99
N LYS A 84 4.54 -9.00 5.01
CA LYS A 84 5.44 -10.15 5.23
C LYS A 84 6.80 -9.69 5.71
N ALA A 85 7.35 -8.65 5.10
CA ALA A 85 8.67 -8.14 5.47
C ALA A 85 8.67 -7.55 6.88
N ILE A 86 7.65 -6.76 7.23
CA ILE A 86 7.55 -6.15 8.56
C ILE A 86 7.31 -7.21 9.63
N ASN A 87 6.44 -8.17 9.37
CA ASN A 87 6.20 -9.26 10.32
C ASN A 87 7.48 -10.04 10.61
N LYS A 88 8.26 -10.33 9.58
CA LYS A 88 9.55 -11.01 9.76
C LYS A 88 10.51 -10.17 10.57
N GLN A 89 10.63 -8.88 10.26
CA GLN A 89 11.54 -7.98 10.95
C GLN A 89 11.17 -7.79 12.43
N GLN A 90 9.87 -7.64 12.71
CA GLN A 90 9.38 -7.31 14.05
C GLN A 90 8.95 -8.52 14.85
N GLY A 91 9.13 -9.73 14.34
CA GLY A 91 8.70 -10.95 15.04
C GLY A 91 7.18 -11.00 15.22
N ARG A 92 6.43 -10.46 14.28
CA ARG A 92 4.96 -10.40 14.32
C ARG A 92 4.35 -11.51 13.47
N VAL A 93 3.09 -11.82 13.74
CA VAL A 93 2.28 -12.71 12.91
C VAL A 93 0.94 -12.06 12.62
N GLY A 94 0.31 -12.48 11.50
CA GLY A 94 -1.03 -12.02 11.17
C GLY A 94 -1.06 -10.69 10.45
N SER A 95 -2.20 -10.01 10.51
CA SER A 95 -2.45 -8.78 9.78
C SER A 95 -1.63 -7.62 10.30
N LEU A 96 -1.06 -6.84 9.39
CA LEU A 96 -0.44 -5.55 9.72
C LEU A 96 -1.48 -4.43 9.57
N PHE A 97 -2.31 -4.55 8.53
CA PHE A 97 -3.35 -3.57 8.22
C PHE A 97 -4.74 -4.05 8.60
#